data_5ce7bdac10f74aa1b9b2b32fb26ab86b
#
_entry.id   5ce7bdac10f74aa1b9b2b32fb26ab86b
#
_cell.length_a   1.000
_cell.length_b   1.000
_cell.length_c   1.000
_cell.angle_alpha   90.00
_cell.angle_beta   90.00
_cell.angle_gamma   90.00
#
_symmetry.space_group_name_H-M   'P 1'
#
loop_
_entity.id
_entity.type
_entity.pdbx_description
1 polymer ?
#
loop_
_entity_poly.entity_id
_entity_poly.type
_entity_poly.pdbx_seq_one_letter_code
_entity_poly.pdbx_strand_id
1 'polypeptide(L)'
;MRRGAIGIYRIFAGSDGASHIEELRLEEHPELGALTNIHEVRVQQFDGTRKRDFNPLPERRLIIHLSGEVEIGTSDDSRHVFRAGDIRLMEDVTGRGHTHVDRSPSSAVYVILKD
;
A
#
# COMPACT_ATOMS: atom_id res chain seq x y z
N MET A 1 13.40 17.64 -5.59
CA MET A 1 12.94 17.27 -5.03
C MET A 1 12.66 17.05 -4.15
N ARG A 2 12.46 17.12 -3.66
CA ARG A 2 12.22 16.89 -2.73
C ARG A 2 11.83 15.98 -2.13
N ARG A 3 12.25 15.48 -2.07
CA ARG A 3 11.82 14.46 -1.48
C ARG A 3 12.03 14.49 -0.06
N GLY A 4 11.84 14.33 0.73
CA GLY A 4 11.65 14.42 2.07
C GLY A 4 10.19 14.41 2.38
N ALA A 5 9.40 14.61 1.35
CA ALA A 5 7.97 14.61 1.52
C ALA A 5 7.46 13.19 1.73
N ILE A 6 6.46 13.03 2.61
CA ILE A 6 5.72 11.78 2.76
C ILE A 6 4.90 11.56 1.51
N GLY A 7 4.96 10.36 0.95
CA GLY A 7 4.18 9.99 -0.22
C GLY A 7 2.95 9.21 0.15
N ILE A 8 1.86 9.47 -0.57
CA ILE A 8 0.64 8.69 -0.48
C ILE A 8 0.42 8.05 -1.84
N TYR A 9 0.29 6.74 -1.87
CA TYR A 9 0.22 5.97 -3.11
C TYR A 9 -0.98 5.06 -3.11
N ARG A 10 -1.51 4.82 -4.30
CA ARG A 10 -2.61 3.90 -4.52
C ARG A 10 -2.12 2.74 -5.37
N ILE A 11 -2.40 1.52 -4.93
CA ILE A 11 -2.14 0.31 -5.72
C ILE A 11 -3.52 -0.24 -6.08
N PHE A 12 -3.80 -0.40 -7.38
CA PHE A 12 -5.14 -0.76 -7.82
C PHE A 12 -5.09 -1.65 -9.04
N ALA A 13 -6.20 -2.33 -9.29
CA ALA A 13 -6.38 -3.17 -10.49
C ALA A 13 -6.97 -2.30 -11.59
N GLY A 14 -6.28 -2.22 -12.72
CA GLY A 14 -6.77 -1.49 -13.88
C GLY A 14 -7.76 -2.31 -14.68
N SER A 15 -8.43 -1.67 -15.62
CA SER A 15 -9.38 -2.33 -16.52
C SER A 15 -8.70 -3.34 -17.44
N ASP A 16 -7.37 -3.26 -17.57
CA ASP A 16 -6.57 -4.20 -18.36
C ASP A 16 -6.22 -5.47 -17.58
N GLY A 17 -6.66 -5.60 -16.33
CA GLY A 17 -6.32 -6.72 -15.46
C GLY A 17 -4.96 -6.60 -14.78
N ALA A 18 -4.16 -5.61 -15.14
CA ALA A 18 -2.86 -5.37 -14.51
C ALA A 18 -3.04 -4.52 -13.25
N SER A 19 -2.09 -4.63 -12.33
CA SER A 19 -2.06 -3.73 -11.19
C SER A 19 -1.15 -2.55 -11.50
N HIS A 20 -1.43 -1.43 -10.85
CA HIS A 20 -0.75 -0.16 -11.10
C HIS A 20 -0.48 0.56 -9.79
N ILE A 21 0.58 1.39 -9.78
CA ILE A 21 0.89 2.28 -8.65
C ILE A 21 0.72 3.71 -9.14
N GLU A 22 0.00 4.53 -8.37
CA GLU A 22 -0.08 5.95 -8.67
C GLU A 22 0.08 6.76 -7.38
N GLU A 23 0.78 7.87 -7.49
CA GLU A 23 0.92 8.80 -6.36
C GLU A 23 -0.34 9.66 -6.29
N LEU A 24 -0.87 9.85 -5.06
CA LEU A 24 -2.08 10.61 -4.84
C LEU A 24 -1.75 11.97 -4.23
N ARG A 25 -2.57 12.95 -4.55
CA ARG A 25 -2.53 14.28 -3.94
C ARG A 25 -3.77 14.41 -3.07
N LEU A 26 -3.57 14.69 -1.78
CA LEU A 26 -4.69 14.73 -0.84
C LEU A 26 -5.77 15.74 -1.22
N GLU A 27 -5.37 16.85 -1.84
CA GLU A 27 -6.35 17.87 -2.25
C GLU A 27 -7.31 17.35 -3.32
N GLU A 28 -6.93 16.27 -4.02
CA GLU A 28 -7.78 15.64 -5.03
C GLU A 28 -8.53 14.44 -4.48
N HIS A 29 -8.27 14.07 -3.21
CA HIS A 29 -8.87 12.90 -2.58
C HIS A 29 -9.37 13.23 -1.18
N PRO A 30 -10.38 14.14 -1.08
CA PRO A 30 -10.87 14.55 0.23
C PRO A 30 -11.45 13.40 1.06
N GLU A 31 -11.84 12.32 0.41
CA GLU A 31 -12.34 11.14 1.12
C GLU A 31 -11.30 10.53 2.05
N LEU A 32 -10.00 10.76 1.78
CA LEU A 32 -8.92 10.25 2.65
C LEU A 32 -8.73 11.10 3.89
N GLY A 33 -9.37 12.25 3.97
CA GLY A 33 -9.28 13.12 5.14
C GLY A 33 -10.03 12.57 6.34
N ALA A 34 -11.02 11.69 6.12
CA ALA A 34 -11.76 11.07 7.20
C ALA A 34 -12.34 9.75 6.69
N LEU A 35 -11.74 8.64 7.13
CA LEU A 35 -12.23 7.32 6.77
C LEU A 35 -13.26 6.88 7.80
N THR A 36 -14.45 6.57 7.35
CA THR A 36 -15.55 6.14 8.24
C THR A 36 -15.96 4.70 8.01
N ASN A 37 -15.42 4.05 6.98
CA ASN A 37 -15.76 2.67 6.64
C ASN A 37 -14.69 1.70 7.14
N ILE A 38 -14.24 1.88 8.37
CA ILE A 38 -13.19 1.04 8.94
C ILE A 38 -13.80 -0.21 9.55
N HIS A 39 -13.24 -1.36 9.19
CA HIS A 39 -13.59 -2.63 9.78
C HIS A 39 -12.70 -2.95 10.97
N GLU A 40 -11.37 -2.70 10.83
CA GLU A 40 -10.41 -3.11 11.83
C GLU A 40 -9.14 -2.29 11.68
N VAL A 41 -8.46 -1.99 12.80
CA VAL A 41 -7.15 -1.37 12.80
C VAL A 41 -6.18 -2.32 13.49
N ARG A 42 -5.03 -2.57 12.85
CA ARG A 42 -3.97 -3.42 13.41
C ARG A 42 -2.66 -2.67 13.43
N VAL A 43 -1.90 -2.86 14.49
CA VAL A 43 -0.51 -2.40 14.52
C VAL A 43 0.36 -3.65 14.48
N GLN A 44 1.22 -3.76 13.50
CA GLN A 44 1.98 -4.99 13.26
C GLN A 44 3.45 -4.71 13.08
N GLN A 45 4.27 -5.66 13.52
CA GLN A 45 5.71 -5.67 13.32
C GLN A 45 6.08 -6.90 12.51
N PHE A 46 7.10 -6.76 11.67
CA PHE A 46 7.57 -7.83 10.80
C PHE A 46 9.09 -7.94 10.92
N ASP A 47 9.59 -9.16 10.78
CA ASP A 47 11.03 -9.44 11.00
C ASP A 47 11.88 -9.19 9.74
N GLY A 48 11.28 -8.77 8.64
CA GLY A 48 12.04 -8.46 7.43
C GLY A 48 12.23 -9.62 6.47
N THR A 49 11.46 -10.70 6.64
CA THR A 49 11.67 -11.91 5.83
C THR A 49 10.54 -12.18 4.84
N ARG A 50 9.48 -11.34 4.81
CA ARG A 50 8.37 -11.62 3.91
C ARG A 50 8.79 -11.43 2.45
N LYS A 51 8.39 -12.39 1.62
CA LYS A 51 8.56 -12.32 0.19
C LYS A 51 7.37 -13.04 -0.45
N ARG A 52 6.56 -12.32 -1.21
CA ARG A 52 5.36 -12.87 -1.80
C ARG A 52 5.31 -12.55 -3.28
N ASP A 53 4.91 -13.54 -4.06
CA ASP A 53 4.66 -13.35 -5.48
C ASP A 53 3.32 -12.66 -5.69
N PHE A 54 2.97 -12.38 -6.93
CA PHE A 54 1.73 -11.70 -7.27
C PHE A 54 0.52 -12.34 -6.62
N ASN A 55 -0.24 -11.53 -5.91
CA ASN A 55 -1.43 -12.00 -5.22
C ASN A 55 -2.34 -10.81 -4.91
N PRO A 56 -3.63 -10.87 -5.27
CA PRO A 56 -4.56 -9.81 -4.91
C PRO A 56 -4.93 -9.90 -3.43
N LEU A 57 -5.46 -8.82 -2.91
CA LEU A 57 -5.88 -8.76 -1.52
C LEU A 57 -7.33 -9.19 -1.37
N PRO A 58 -7.69 -9.76 -0.21
CA PRO A 58 -9.10 -10.11 0.04
C PRO A 58 -9.98 -8.89 0.28
N GLU A 59 -9.39 -7.76 0.71
CA GLU A 59 -10.15 -6.56 1.03
C GLU A 59 -9.26 -5.33 0.91
N ARG A 60 -9.88 -4.18 0.71
CA ARG A 60 -9.15 -2.92 0.62
C ARG A 60 -8.60 -2.54 1.98
N ARG A 61 -7.44 -1.87 1.98
CA ARG A 61 -6.81 -1.41 3.21
C ARG A 61 -5.93 -0.20 2.97
N LEU A 62 -5.79 0.60 4.01
CA LEU A 62 -4.83 1.68 4.05
C LEU A 62 -3.70 1.26 4.99
N ILE A 63 -2.45 1.40 4.54
CA ILE A 63 -1.30 1.00 5.34
C ILE A 63 -0.41 2.21 5.55
N ILE A 64 -0.11 2.50 6.81
CA ILE A 64 0.75 3.62 7.20
C ILE A 64 2.06 3.02 7.68
N HIS A 65 3.14 3.33 6.98
CA HIS A 65 4.46 2.78 7.32
C HIS A 65 5.08 3.57 8.45
N LEU A 66 5.47 2.87 9.52
CA LEU A 66 6.07 3.49 10.70
C LEU A 66 7.58 3.35 10.72
N SER A 67 8.12 2.23 10.22
CA SER A 67 9.55 1.98 10.21
C SER A 67 9.89 0.95 9.16
N GLY A 68 11.17 0.91 8.76
CA GLY A 68 11.69 -0.08 7.83
C GLY A 68 11.35 0.22 6.39
N GLU A 69 11.66 -0.74 5.52
CA GLU A 69 11.44 -0.60 4.06
C GLU A 69 10.76 -1.84 3.50
N VAL A 70 9.77 -1.60 2.65
CA VAL A 70 9.00 -2.63 1.98
C VAL A 70 8.92 -2.28 0.49
N GLU A 71 9.22 -3.24 -0.37
CA GLU A 71 9.11 -3.05 -1.82
C GLU A 71 7.82 -3.70 -2.33
N ILE A 72 7.02 -2.91 -3.04
CA ILE A 72 5.78 -3.39 -3.68
C ILE A 72 6.00 -3.30 -5.18
N GLY A 73 5.73 -4.42 -5.88
CA GLY A 73 5.78 -4.46 -7.34
C GLY A 73 4.39 -4.70 -7.91
N THR A 74 4.08 -4.04 -9.01
CA THR A 74 2.81 -4.22 -9.70
C THR A 74 3.04 -4.88 -11.05
N SER A 75 1.98 -5.47 -11.61
CA SER A 75 2.10 -6.28 -12.82
C SER A 75 2.28 -5.46 -14.09
N ASP A 76 2.27 -4.13 -13.98
CA ASP A 76 2.65 -3.22 -15.06
C ASP A 76 4.16 -2.93 -15.07
N ASP A 77 4.95 -3.73 -14.32
CA ASP A 77 6.40 -3.61 -14.17
C ASP A 77 6.85 -2.39 -13.36
N SER A 78 5.96 -1.82 -12.55
CA SER A 78 6.33 -0.75 -11.63
C SER A 78 6.77 -1.33 -10.28
N ARG A 79 7.65 -0.59 -9.60
CA ARG A 79 8.08 -0.95 -8.25
C ARG A 79 8.24 0.31 -7.43
N HIS A 80 7.96 0.19 -6.14
CA HIS A 80 8.14 1.31 -5.22
C HIS A 80 8.58 0.79 -3.86
N VAL A 81 9.55 1.46 -3.25
CA VAL A 81 10.01 1.14 -1.90
C VAL A 81 9.34 2.11 -0.94
N PHE A 82 8.53 1.56 -0.05
CA PHE A 82 7.82 2.34 0.96
C PHE A 82 8.64 2.42 2.23
N ARG A 83 8.70 3.60 2.83
CA ARG A 83 9.50 3.90 4.02
C ARG A 83 8.64 4.54 5.09
N ALA A 84 9.23 4.79 6.24
CA ALA A 84 8.55 5.44 7.35
C ALA A 84 7.87 6.73 6.88
N GLY A 85 6.60 6.89 7.21
CA GLY A 85 5.79 8.03 6.83
C GLY A 85 5.03 7.88 5.54
N ASP A 86 5.40 6.94 4.67
CA ASP A 86 4.65 6.68 3.44
C ASP A 86 3.34 5.97 3.77
N ILE A 87 2.33 6.26 2.97
CA ILE A 87 1.00 5.65 3.09
C ILE A 87 0.66 4.99 1.76
N ARG A 88 0.15 3.77 1.81
CA ARG A 88 -0.36 3.11 0.60
C ARG A 88 -1.79 2.66 0.79
N LEU A 89 -2.62 3.08 -0.17
CA LEU A 89 -4.01 2.66 -0.26
C LEU A 89 -4.05 1.46 -1.20
N MET A 90 -4.29 0.29 -0.62
CA MET A 90 -4.26 -0.97 -1.35
C MET A 90 -5.66 -1.34 -1.81
N GLU A 91 -5.88 -1.32 -3.12
CA GLU A 91 -7.19 -1.57 -3.72
C GLU A 91 -7.15 -2.64 -4.79
N ASP A 92 -6.05 -3.37 -4.93
CA ASP A 92 -5.90 -4.43 -5.93
C ASP A 92 -6.50 -5.73 -5.42
N VAL A 93 -7.82 -5.74 -5.29
CA VAL A 93 -8.56 -6.90 -4.78
C VAL A 93 -8.98 -7.87 -5.87
N THR A 94 -8.67 -7.56 -7.12
CA THR A 94 -8.90 -8.42 -8.28
C THR A 94 -7.67 -8.45 -9.16
N GLY A 95 -7.67 -9.29 -10.18
CA GLY A 95 -6.56 -9.39 -11.11
C GLY A 95 -5.35 -10.08 -10.50
N ARG A 96 -4.17 -9.71 -10.98
CA ARG A 96 -2.93 -10.36 -10.53
C ARG A 96 -2.47 -9.93 -9.15
N GLY A 97 -2.85 -8.73 -8.71
CA GLY A 97 -2.38 -8.21 -7.44
C GLY A 97 -0.96 -7.69 -7.52
N HIS A 98 -0.25 -7.73 -6.42
CA HIS A 98 1.08 -7.14 -6.30
C HIS A 98 2.06 -8.12 -5.67
N THR A 99 3.36 -7.83 -5.84
CA THR A 99 4.43 -8.53 -5.13
C THR A 99 4.82 -7.75 -3.88
N HIS A 100 5.36 -8.45 -2.90
CA HIS A 100 5.78 -7.87 -1.64
C HIS A 100 7.14 -8.43 -1.26
N VAL A 101 8.11 -7.55 -1.03
CA VAL A 101 9.43 -7.95 -0.56
C VAL A 101 9.81 -7.06 0.61
N ASP A 102 10.01 -7.64 1.78
CA ASP A 102 10.57 -6.91 2.91
C ASP A 102 12.05 -6.66 2.65
N ARG A 103 12.49 -5.41 2.82
CA ARG A 103 13.89 -5.05 2.67
C ARG A 103 14.59 -4.88 4.01
N SER A 104 13.82 -4.83 5.08
CA SER A 104 14.31 -4.73 6.45
C SER A 104 13.20 -5.12 7.40
N PRO A 105 13.49 -5.32 8.68
CA PRO A 105 12.42 -5.36 9.69
C PRO A 105 11.62 -4.06 9.62
N SER A 106 10.33 -4.14 9.90
CA SER A 106 9.43 -3.00 9.70
C SER A 106 8.25 -3.05 10.65
N SER A 107 7.55 -1.93 10.75
CA SER A 107 6.28 -1.85 11.46
C SER A 107 5.34 -0.95 10.70
N ALA A 108 4.04 -1.19 10.86
CA ALA A 108 3.02 -0.44 10.13
C ALA A 108 1.68 -0.51 10.83
N VAL A 109 0.84 0.48 10.54
CA VAL A 109 -0.57 0.46 10.93
C VAL A 109 -1.37 0.03 9.71
N TYR A 110 -2.19 -1.00 9.89
CA TYR A 110 -3.09 -1.51 8.85
C TYR A 110 -4.49 -1.08 9.20
N VAL A 111 -5.11 -0.30 8.31
CA VAL A 111 -6.51 0.10 8.46
C VAL A 111 -7.31 -0.69 7.43
N ILE A 112 -8.02 -1.72 7.89
CA ILE A 112 -8.80 -2.61 7.01
C ILE A 112 -10.15 -1.94 6.78
N LEU A 113 -10.55 -1.82 5.52
CA LEU A 113 -11.74 -1.08 5.16
C LEU A 113 -12.91 -2.02 4.89
N LYS A 114 -14.11 -1.56 5.20
CA LYS A 114 -15.34 -2.16 4.71
C LYS A 114 -15.64 -1.58 3.33
N ASP A 115 -16.26 -2.30 2.51
CA ASP A 115 -16.70 -1.78 1.21
C ASP A 115 -18.12 -1.30 1.20
#